data_213381c6d8cec8baf2a7e9e2ee7bc126
#
_entry.id   213381c6d8cec8baf2a7e9e2ee7bc126
#
_cell.length_a   1.000
_cell.length_b   1.000
_cell.length_c   1.000
_cell.angle_alpha   90.00
_cell.angle_beta   90.00
_cell.angle_gamma   90.00
#
_symmetry.space_group_name_H-M   'P 1'
#
loop_
_entity.id
_entity.type
_entity.pdbx_description
1 polymer ?
#
loop_
_entity_poly.entity_id
_entity_poly.type
_entity_poly.pdbx_seq_one_letter_code
_entity_poly.pdbx_strand_id
1 'polypeptide(L)'
;QMRIVKAHQHGRTGKVKSLQWLLTHSFYGRALAVKRVTSNKGKKTAGVDKILWSTPKLKYEAILSLKRRGYKPLPLKRIYIPKKNGKMRPLSIPCMKDRAMQTLYKFALEPIAEITADPNSYGFRAKRCVQDAIEQCFTCLNKAKSPKWVLEGDIKGCFDNISHEWILNHIPMDKDILRKWLKSGYV
;
A
#
# COMPACT_ATOMS: atom_id res chain seq x y z
N GLN A 1 -12.07 -0.61 -10.79
CA GLN A 1 -12.23 -0.64 -9.32
C GLN A 1 -13.70 -0.76 -8.90
N MET A 2 -14.63 0.05 -9.42
CA MET A 2 -16.07 -0.02 -9.08
C MET A 2 -16.70 -1.42 -9.26
N ARG A 3 -16.28 -2.17 -10.29
CA ARG A 3 -16.75 -3.55 -10.47
C ARG A 3 -16.29 -4.49 -9.35
N ILE A 4 -15.12 -4.25 -8.75
CA ILE A 4 -14.60 -5.00 -7.60
C ILE A 4 -15.48 -4.70 -6.38
N VAL A 5 -15.77 -3.42 -6.11
CA VAL A 5 -16.69 -2.99 -5.05
C VAL A 5 -18.03 -3.71 -5.15
N LYS A 6 -18.71 -3.58 -6.31
CA LYS A 6 -20.02 -4.23 -6.54
C LYS A 6 -19.96 -5.75 -6.35
N ALA A 7 -18.92 -6.41 -6.86
CA ALA A 7 -18.77 -7.86 -6.70
C ALA A 7 -18.56 -8.25 -5.22
N HIS A 8 -17.81 -7.46 -4.46
CA HIS A 8 -17.58 -7.70 -3.04
C HIS A 8 -18.86 -7.51 -2.21
N GLN A 9 -19.59 -6.41 -2.43
CA GLN A 9 -20.86 -6.12 -1.76
C GLN A 9 -21.91 -7.22 -1.98
N HIS A 10 -21.87 -7.92 -3.13
CA HIS A 10 -22.77 -9.06 -3.42
C HIS A 10 -22.16 -10.41 -3.00
N GLY A 11 -21.10 -10.46 -2.21
CA GLY A 11 -20.46 -11.69 -1.75
C GLY A 11 -19.82 -12.55 -2.86
N ARG A 12 -19.66 -12.02 -4.09
CA ARG A 12 -19.17 -12.78 -5.26
C ARG A 12 -17.64 -12.86 -5.26
N THR A 13 -17.07 -13.61 -4.29
CA THR A 13 -15.61 -13.70 -4.07
C THR A 13 -14.83 -14.18 -5.30
N GLY A 14 -15.35 -15.14 -6.05
CA GLY A 14 -14.74 -15.59 -7.32
C GLY A 14 -14.63 -14.47 -8.35
N LYS A 15 -15.69 -13.65 -8.49
CA LYS A 15 -15.69 -12.49 -9.39
C LYS A 15 -14.73 -11.39 -8.92
N VAL A 16 -14.61 -11.18 -7.61
CA VAL A 16 -13.62 -10.27 -7.04
C VAL A 16 -12.19 -10.69 -7.47
N LYS A 17 -11.84 -11.95 -7.25
CA LYS A 17 -10.51 -12.50 -7.65
C LYS A 17 -10.25 -12.33 -9.16
N SER A 18 -11.23 -12.63 -10.01
CA SER A 18 -11.12 -12.48 -11.46
C SER A 18 -10.90 -11.01 -11.87
N LEU A 19 -11.61 -10.07 -11.24
CA LEU A 19 -11.47 -8.64 -11.51
C LEU A 19 -10.14 -8.06 -11.00
N GLN A 20 -9.66 -8.53 -9.86
CA GLN A 20 -8.32 -8.18 -9.34
C GLN A 20 -7.23 -8.71 -10.29
N TRP A 21 -7.37 -9.95 -10.76
CA TRP A 21 -6.47 -10.53 -11.74
C TRP A 21 -6.46 -9.72 -13.04
N LEU A 22 -7.64 -9.41 -13.59
CA LEU A 22 -7.75 -8.60 -14.81
C LEU A 22 -7.06 -7.25 -14.67
N LEU A 23 -7.25 -6.55 -13.54
CA LEU A 23 -6.63 -5.26 -13.28
C LEU A 23 -5.11 -5.37 -13.21
N THR A 24 -4.59 -6.36 -12.48
CA THR A 24 -3.14 -6.54 -12.27
C THR A 24 -2.42 -7.07 -13.52
N HIS A 25 -3.15 -7.65 -14.48
CA HIS A 25 -2.59 -8.13 -15.75
C HIS A 25 -2.83 -7.17 -16.92
N SER A 26 -3.65 -6.13 -16.74
CA SER A 26 -3.94 -5.17 -17.81
C SER A 26 -2.74 -4.25 -18.09
N PHE A 27 -2.57 -3.89 -19.36
CA PHE A 27 -1.57 -2.89 -19.77
C PHE A 27 -1.79 -1.56 -19.05
N TYR A 28 -3.04 -1.08 -19.01
CA TYR A 28 -3.38 0.21 -18.40
C TYR A 28 -3.16 0.23 -16.88
N GLY A 29 -3.42 -0.88 -16.18
CA GLY A 29 -3.11 -1.01 -14.75
C GLY A 29 -1.61 -0.87 -14.50
N ARG A 30 -0.79 -1.55 -15.29
CA ARG A 30 0.68 -1.47 -15.23
C ARG A 30 1.18 -0.07 -15.58
N ALA A 31 0.65 0.55 -16.63
CA ALA A 31 1.00 1.91 -17.03
C ALA A 31 0.69 2.93 -15.93
N LEU A 32 -0.48 2.81 -15.29
CA LEU A 32 -0.87 3.67 -14.18
C LEU A 32 0.04 3.46 -12.95
N ALA A 33 0.44 2.24 -12.65
CA ALA A 33 1.38 1.94 -11.56
C ALA A 33 2.76 2.57 -11.82
N VAL A 34 3.30 2.44 -13.04
CA VAL A 34 4.56 3.09 -13.43
C VAL A 34 4.43 4.62 -13.35
N LYS A 35 3.35 5.18 -13.89
CA LYS A 35 3.07 6.63 -13.79
C LYS A 35 3.07 7.08 -12.34
N ARG A 36 2.39 6.36 -11.43
CA ARG A 36 2.30 6.72 -10.01
C ARG A 36 3.66 6.78 -9.33
N VAL A 37 4.51 5.76 -9.52
CA VAL A 37 5.84 5.72 -8.88
C VAL A 37 6.85 6.68 -9.48
N THR A 38 6.67 7.08 -10.75
CA THR A 38 7.54 8.05 -11.43
C THR A 38 7.08 9.50 -11.29
N SER A 39 5.91 9.76 -10.68
CA SER A 39 5.40 11.11 -10.43
C SER A 39 5.40 11.52 -8.94
N ASN A 40 5.65 10.59 -8.02
CA ASN A 40 5.68 10.87 -6.58
C ASN A 40 7.02 11.48 -6.11
N LYS A 41 7.08 11.94 -4.85
CA LYS A 41 8.30 12.53 -4.25
C LYS A 41 9.50 11.57 -4.26
N GLY A 42 9.25 10.24 -4.16
CA GLY A 42 10.28 9.20 -4.16
C GLY A 42 10.83 8.82 -5.54
N LYS A 43 10.43 9.47 -6.63
CA LYS A 43 10.83 9.14 -8.01
C LYS A 43 12.33 9.19 -8.28
N LYS A 44 13.07 9.98 -7.48
CA LYS A 44 14.53 10.12 -7.57
C LYS A 44 15.30 9.22 -6.60
N THR A 45 14.63 8.37 -5.81
CA THR A 45 15.27 7.50 -4.82
C THR A 45 15.30 6.08 -5.35
N ALA A 46 16.47 5.56 -5.67
CA ALA A 46 16.67 4.18 -6.13
C ALA A 46 16.72 3.18 -4.96
N GLY A 47 16.37 1.92 -5.23
CA GLY A 47 16.61 0.80 -4.32
C GLY A 47 18.04 0.30 -4.38
N VAL A 48 18.24 -0.99 -4.08
CA VAL A 48 19.56 -1.66 -4.12
C VAL A 48 20.10 -1.79 -5.54
N ASP A 49 19.24 -1.88 -6.54
CA ASP A 49 19.57 -1.96 -7.97
C ASP A 49 20.05 -0.64 -8.58
N LYS A 50 19.95 0.47 -7.87
CA LYS A 50 20.30 1.83 -8.32
C LYS A 50 19.54 2.28 -9.60
N ILE A 51 18.49 1.57 -10.01
CA ILE A 51 17.73 1.86 -11.23
C ILE A 51 16.66 2.92 -10.97
N LEU A 52 16.57 3.90 -11.88
CA LEU A 52 15.52 4.92 -11.93
C LEU A 52 14.88 4.94 -13.33
N TRP A 53 13.59 5.25 -13.40
CA TRP A 53 12.85 5.37 -14.66
C TRP A 53 12.63 6.83 -15.03
N SER A 54 13.69 7.49 -15.50
CA SER A 54 13.70 8.92 -15.82
C SER A 54 13.15 9.25 -17.21
N THR A 55 13.43 8.38 -18.22
CA THR A 55 13.05 8.62 -19.62
C THR A 55 11.74 7.92 -20.01
N PRO A 56 11.04 8.40 -21.05
CA PRO A 56 9.85 7.73 -21.59
C PRO A 56 10.12 6.28 -21.99
N LYS A 57 11.26 6.00 -22.61
CA LYS A 57 11.68 4.64 -23.01
C LYS A 57 11.77 3.71 -21.82
N LEU A 58 12.48 4.09 -20.75
CA LEU A 58 12.60 3.30 -19.52
C LEU A 58 11.25 3.04 -18.86
N LYS A 59 10.34 4.02 -18.86
CA LYS A 59 8.99 3.87 -18.32
C LYS A 59 8.17 2.87 -19.15
N TYR A 60 8.29 2.90 -20.46
CA TYR A 60 7.60 1.94 -21.33
C TYR A 60 8.12 0.51 -21.13
N GLU A 61 9.44 0.31 -21.11
CA GLU A 61 10.07 -0.97 -20.80
C GLU A 61 9.66 -1.49 -19.41
N ALA A 62 9.59 -0.59 -18.43
CA ALA A 62 9.09 -0.90 -17.09
C ALA A 62 7.65 -1.44 -17.13
N ILE A 63 6.73 -0.81 -17.88
CA ILE A 63 5.34 -1.29 -18.04
C ILE A 63 5.31 -2.73 -18.55
N LEU A 64 6.15 -3.04 -19.57
CA LEU A 64 6.22 -4.38 -20.14
C LEU A 64 6.84 -5.40 -19.19
N SER A 65 7.72 -4.96 -18.28
CA SER A 65 8.43 -5.79 -17.30
C SER A 65 7.59 -6.17 -16.08
N LEU A 66 6.47 -5.47 -15.81
CA LEU A 66 5.57 -5.75 -14.66
C LEU A 66 4.72 -6.99 -14.94
N LYS A 67 5.32 -8.16 -14.83
CA LYS A 67 4.65 -9.45 -15.02
C LYS A 67 4.69 -10.24 -13.71
N ARG A 68 3.59 -10.93 -13.37
CA ARG A 68 3.51 -11.82 -12.20
C ARG A 68 4.48 -13.00 -12.34
N ARG A 69 4.45 -13.64 -13.52
CA ARG A 69 5.31 -14.82 -13.81
C ARG A 69 6.76 -14.40 -13.85
N GLY A 70 7.61 -15.11 -13.12
CA GLY A 70 9.04 -14.80 -13.02
C GLY A 70 9.40 -13.60 -12.14
N TYR A 71 8.42 -12.92 -11.52
CA TYR A 71 8.71 -11.83 -10.59
C TYR A 71 9.36 -12.33 -9.31
N LYS A 72 10.50 -11.72 -8.99
CA LYS A 72 11.22 -11.88 -7.73
C LYS A 72 11.55 -10.48 -7.20
N PRO A 73 11.07 -10.08 -6.03
CA PRO A 73 11.45 -8.81 -5.41
C PRO A 73 12.90 -8.85 -4.99
N LEU A 74 13.56 -7.71 -5.04
CA LEU A 74 14.89 -7.53 -4.47
C LEU A 74 14.80 -7.17 -2.97
N PRO A 75 15.88 -7.38 -2.20
CA PRO A 75 15.95 -6.89 -0.83
C PRO A 75 15.72 -5.38 -0.76
N LEU A 76 15.16 -4.93 0.35
CA LEU A 76 14.96 -3.50 0.59
C LEU A 76 16.29 -2.83 0.97
N LYS A 77 16.57 -1.67 0.40
CA LYS A 77 17.71 -0.85 0.83
C LYS A 77 17.40 -0.20 2.18
N ARG A 78 18.09 -0.61 3.25
CA ARG A 78 17.92 -0.04 4.59
C ARG A 78 18.78 1.19 4.75
N ILE A 79 18.16 2.30 5.17
CA ILE A 79 18.83 3.53 5.62
C ILE A 79 18.27 3.94 6.98
N TYR A 80 19.03 4.72 7.74
CA TYR A 80 18.63 5.19 9.06
C TYR A 80 18.52 6.72 9.05
N ILE A 81 17.36 7.22 9.52
CA ILE A 81 17.07 8.65 9.58
C ILE A 81 17.01 9.07 11.06
N PRO A 82 17.72 10.14 11.46
CA PRO A 82 17.67 10.62 12.83
C PRO A 82 16.28 11.18 13.18
N LYS A 83 15.78 10.82 14.36
CA LYS A 83 14.56 11.39 14.97
C LYS A 83 14.94 12.59 15.84
N LYS A 84 13.96 13.47 16.13
CA LYS A 84 14.14 14.61 17.03
C LYS A 84 14.65 14.23 18.43
N ASN A 85 14.38 13.01 18.90
CA ASN A 85 14.81 12.48 20.20
C ASN A 85 16.17 11.77 20.16
N GLY A 86 16.99 11.95 19.13
CA GLY A 86 18.30 11.34 18.96
C GLY A 86 18.32 9.88 18.54
N LYS A 87 17.16 9.19 18.53
CA LYS A 87 17.08 7.80 18.08
C LYS A 87 17.06 7.72 16.56
N MET A 88 17.58 6.64 15.99
CA MET A 88 17.54 6.38 14.55
C MET A 88 16.24 5.67 14.16
N ARG A 89 15.63 6.11 13.05
CA ARG A 89 14.48 5.44 12.43
C ARG A 89 14.94 4.66 11.21
N PRO A 90 14.77 3.34 11.16
CA PRO A 90 15.03 2.56 9.95
C PRO A 90 14.00 2.91 8.88
N LEU A 91 14.47 3.13 7.65
CA LEU A 91 13.65 3.30 6.47
C LEU A 91 14.09 2.28 5.42
N SER A 92 13.18 1.46 4.94
CA SER A 92 13.44 0.43 3.93
C SER A 92 12.88 0.87 2.58
N ILE A 93 13.77 0.98 1.59
CA ILE A 93 13.47 1.52 0.27
C ILE A 93 13.44 0.38 -0.75
N PRO A 94 12.28 0.01 -1.31
CA PRO A 94 12.19 -0.99 -2.37
C PRO A 94 12.67 -0.44 -3.72
N CYS A 95 13.08 -1.30 -4.64
CA CYS A 95 13.40 -0.96 -6.01
C CYS A 95 12.20 -0.38 -6.76
N MET A 96 12.45 0.36 -7.84
CA MET A 96 11.37 0.98 -8.63
C MET A 96 10.36 -0.07 -9.14
N LYS A 97 10.84 -1.23 -9.57
CA LYS A 97 10.01 -2.35 -10.03
C LYS A 97 9.11 -2.88 -8.91
N ASP A 98 9.64 -3.04 -7.70
CA ASP A 98 8.90 -3.55 -6.55
C ASP A 98 7.84 -2.53 -6.09
N ARG A 99 8.17 -1.24 -6.06
CA ARG A 99 7.18 -0.17 -5.80
C ARG A 99 6.05 -0.17 -6.82
N ALA A 100 6.37 -0.36 -8.09
CA ALA A 100 5.36 -0.41 -9.15
C ALA A 100 4.48 -1.67 -9.02
N MET A 101 5.07 -2.83 -8.72
CA MET A 101 4.31 -4.06 -8.44
C MET A 101 3.41 -3.88 -7.21
N GLN A 102 3.91 -3.32 -6.11
CA GLN A 102 3.10 -3.02 -4.92
C GLN A 102 1.96 -2.05 -5.25
N THR A 103 2.24 -0.99 -6.02
CA THR A 103 1.21 -0.03 -6.47
C THR A 103 0.14 -0.69 -7.32
N LEU A 104 0.53 -1.58 -8.23
CA LEU A 104 -0.39 -2.32 -9.10
C LEU A 104 -1.36 -3.19 -8.29
N TYR A 105 -0.84 -3.94 -7.32
CA TYR A 105 -1.67 -4.77 -6.43
C TYR A 105 -2.47 -3.91 -5.44
N LYS A 106 -1.94 -2.77 -4.98
CA LYS A 106 -2.71 -1.80 -4.20
C LYS A 106 -3.97 -1.35 -4.94
N PHE A 107 -3.90 -1.07 -6.24
CA PHE A 107 -5.10 -0.68 -7.02
C PHE A 107 -6.19 -1.76 -7.02
N ALA A 108 -5.81 -3.02 -6.86
CA ALA A 108 -6.76 -4.14 -6.79
C ALA A 108 -7.31 -4.37 -5.37
N LEU A 109 -6.54 -4.00 -4.33
CA LEU A 109 -6.92 -4.15 -2.92
C LEU A 109 -7.70 -2.95 -2.38
N GLU A 110 -7.29 -1.74 -2.76
CA GLU A 110 -7.84 -0.48 -2.24
C GLU A 110 -9.38 -0.40 -2.28
N PRO A 111 -10.06 -0.86 -3.36
CA PRO A 111 -11.53 -0.87 -3.40
C PRO A 111 -12.18 -1.69 -2.28
N ILE A 112 -11.56 -2.82 -1.91
CA ILE A 112 -12.07 -3.68 -0.84
C ILE A 112 -11.76 -3.05 0.51
N ALA A 113 -10.51 -2.64 0.72
CA ALA A 113 -10.09 -2.01 1.96
C ALA A 113 -10.95 -0.78 2.31
N GLU A 114 -11.29 0.04 1.30
CA GLU A 114 -12.08 1.25 1.52
C GLU A 114 -13.51 0.96 1.97
N ILE A 115 -14.15 -0.09 1.45
CA ILE A 115 -15.54 -0.42 1.82
C ILE A 115 -15.65 -1.28 3.09
N THR A 116 -14.55 -1.90 3.54
CA THR A 116 -14.53 -2.72 4.77
C THR A 116 -13.90 -2.01 5.95
N ALA A 117 -13.19 -0.90 5.72
CA ALA A 117 -12.55 -0.15 6.78
C ALA A 117 -13.58 0.63 7.62
N ASP A 118 -13.25 0.82 8.90
CA ASP A 118 -14.01 1.69 9.81
C ASP A 118 -14.13 3.10 9.22
N PRO A 119 -15.34 3.70 9.18
CA PRO A 119 -15.56 5.05 8.61
C PRO A 119 -14.75 6.13 9.31
N ASN A 120 -14.42 5.98 10.60
CA ASN A 120 -13.64 6.93 11.39
C ASN A 120 -12.12 6.64 11.37
N SER A 121 -11.66 5.69 10.57
CA SER A 121 -10.24 5.46 10.32
C SER A 121 -9.76 6.36 9.19
N TYR A 122 -8.80 7.23 9.44
CA TYR A 122 -8.32 8.25 8.47
C TYR A 122 -6.91 7.95 7.95
N GLY A 123 -6.05 7.34 8.75
CA GLY A 123 -4.66 7.07 8.40
C GLY A 123 -4.49 6.17 7.17
N PHE A 124 -3.59 6.54 6.27
CA PHE A 124 -3.23 5.79 5.05
C PHE A 124 -4.36 5.52 4.03
N ARG A 125 -5.51 6.14 4.20
CA ARG A 125 -6.65 6.02 3.28
C ARG A 125 -6.62 7.12 2.21
N ALA A 126 -7.01 6.75 0.99
CA ALA A 126 -7.09 7.70 -0.12
C ALA A 126 -8.15 8.78 0.14
N LYS A 127 -7.81 10.03 -0.19
CA LYS A 127 -8.71 11.19 -0.03
C LYS A 127 -9.14 11.46 1.43
N ARG A 128 -8.42 10.95 2.40
CA ARG A 128 -8.56 11.28 3.82
C ARG A 128 -7.36 12.10 4.26
N CYS A 129 -7.58 13.08 5.12
CA CYS A 129 -6.53 13.92 5.66
C CYS A 129 -6.67 14.11 7.18
N VAL A 130 -5.69 14.76 7.78
CA VAL A 130 -5.69 15.03 9.23
C VAL A 130 -6.83 15.95 9.62
N GLN A 131 -7.21 16.89 8.76
CA GLN A 131 -8.31 17.81 8.97
C GLN A 131 -9.64 17.08 9.13
N ASP A 132 -9.90 16.04 8.32
CA ASP A 132 -11.12 15.23 8.45
C ASP A 132 -11.19 14.53 9.82
N ALA A 133 -10.05 14.04 10.32
CA ALA A 133 -9.96 13.42 11.65
C ALA A 133 -10.21 14.43 12.77
N ILE A 134 -9.64 15.64 12.66
CA ILE A 134 -9.83 16.73 13.63
C ILE A 134 -11.29 17.17 13.65
N GLU A 135 -11.93 17.34 12.48
CA GLU A 135 -13.34 17.69 12.38
C GLU A 135 -14.25 16.65 13.04
N GLN A 136 -13.95 15.37 12.83
CA GLN A 136 -14.69 14.29 13.49
C GLN A 136 -14.51 14.31 15.01
N CYS A 137 -13.29 14.51 15.51
CA CYS A 137 -13.03 14.66 16.93
C CYS A 137 -13.82 15.86 17.51
N PHE A 138 -13.78 16.99 16.83
CA PHE A 138 -14.54 18.17 17.23
C PHE A 138 -16.05 17.87 17.30
N THR A 139 -16.61 17.25 16.25
CA THR A 139 -18.03 16.88 16.19
C THR A 139 -18.44 15.97 17.35
N CYS A 140 -17.56 15.04 17.75
CA CYS A 140 -17.85 14.09 18.83
C CYS A 140 -17.68 14.69 20.23
N LEU A 141 -16.79 15.66 20.42
CA LEU A 141 -16.35 16.10 21.76
C LEU A 141 -16.82 17.52 22.15
N ASN A 142 -17.32 18.34 21.24
CA ASN A 142 -17.58 19.76 21.48
C ASN A 142 -18.93 20.08 22.17
N LYS A 143 -19.78 19.09 22.41
CA LYS A 143 -21.12 19.32 22.98
C LYS A 143 -21.14 19.11 24.49
N ALA A 144 -21.99 19.81 25.21
CA ALA A 144 -22.15 19.66 26.68
C ALA A 144 -22.46 18.21 27.11
N LYS A 145 -23.16 17.44 26.26
CA LYS A 145 -23.48 16.01 26.47
C LYS A 145 -22.46 15.04 25.87
N SER A 146 -21.36 15.53 25.31
CA SER A 146 -20.32 14.68 24.76
C SER A 146 -19.60 13.86 25.82
N PRO A 147 -18.98 12.73 25.47
CA PRO A 147 -18.16 11.95 26.38
C PRO A 147 -17.08 12.81 27.05
N LYS A 148 -16.93 12.67 28.36
CA LYS A 148 -15.91 13.39 29.15
C LYS A 148 -14.55 12.68 29.21
N TRP A 149 -14.53 11.42 28.85
CA TRP A 149 -13.33 10.60 28.89
C TRP A 149 -12.87 10.27 27.47
N VAL A 150 -11.59 10.44 27.23
CA VAL A 150 -10.92 10.08 25.96
C VAL A 150 -9.84 9.06 26.26
N LEU A 151 -9.88 7.92 25.57
CA LEU A 151 -8.80 6.95 25.60
C LEU A 151 -7.86 7.23 24.43
N GLU A 152 -6.60 7.55 24.73
CA GLU A 152 -5.53 7.62 23.76
C GLU A 152 -4.71 6.32 23.83
N GLY A 153 -4.63 5.60 22.71
CA GLY A 153 -3.92 4.33 22.61
C GLY A 153 -3.02 4.27 21.39
N ASP A 154 -1.82 3.69 21.55
CA ASP A 154 -0.89 3.41 20.46
C ASP A 154 -0.35 1.99 20.56
N ILE A 155 -0.11 1.35 19.39
CA ILE A 155 0.40 -0.03 19.34
C ILE A 155 1.92 0.01 19.16
N LYS A 156 2.65 -0.35 20.23
CA LYS A 156 4.11 -0.41 20.20
C LYS A 156 4.60 -1.41 19.16
N GLY A 157 5.39 -0.92 18.19
CA GLY A 157 5.98 -1.77 17.16
C GLY A 157 4.94 -2.51 16.29
N CYS A 158 3.81 -1.87 15.96
CA CYS A 158 2.68 -2.49 15.28
C CYS A 158 3.12 -3.33 14.06
N PHE A 159 3.84 -2.73 13.11
CA PHE A 159 4.22 -3.43 11.88
C PHE A 159 5.23 -4.55 12.08
N ASP A 160 6.09 -4.44 13.10
CA ASP A 160 7.12 -5.45 13.39
C ASP A 160 6.51 -6.70 14.07
N ASN A 161 5.33 -6.57 14.65
CA ASN A 161 4.64 -7.63 15.40
C ASN A 161 3.47 -8.28 14.64
N ILE A 162 3.15 -7.85 13.42
CA ILE A 162 2.08 -8.48 12.63
C ILE A 162 2.55 -9.84 12.12
N SER A 163 1.81 -10.90 12.42
CA SER A 163 2.07 -12.25 11.91
C SER A 163 2.00 -12.31 10.39
N HIS A 164 3.07 -12.77 9.75
CA HIS A 164 3.09 -13.01 8.30
C HIS A 164 2.05 -14.04 7.88
N GLU A 165 1.81 -15.05 8.69
CA GLU A 165 0.79 -16.06 8.44
C GLU A 165 -0.60 -15.44 8.46
N TRP A 166 -0.88 -14.59 9.48
CA TRP A 166 -2.15 -13.86 9.54
C TRP A 166 -2.37 -13.01 8.28
N ILE A 167 -1.35 -12.24 7.85
CA ILE A 167 -1.40 -11.43 6.62
C ILE A 167 -1.71 -12.32 5.41
N LEU A 168 -1.01 -13.45 5.28
CA LEU A 168 -1.24 -14.38 4.17
C LEU A 168 -2.65 -14.95 4.17
N ASN A 169 -3.27 -15.18 5.30
CA ASN A 169 -4.60 -15.77 5.38
C ASN A 169 -5.72 -14.74 5.15
N HIS A 170 -5.54 -13.49 5.62
CA HIS A 170 -6.62 -12.50 5.66
C HIS A 170 -6.61 -11.49 4.51
N ILE A 171 -5.45 -11.16 3.93
CA ILE A 171 -5.40 -10.17 2.85
C ILE A 171 -5.88 -10.78 1.53
N PRO A 172 -6.94 -10.25 0.89
CA PRO A 172 -7.55 -10.85 -0.31
C PRO A 172 -6.79 -10.49 -1.59
N MET A 173 -5.56 -10.98 -1.73
CA MET A 173 -4.72 -10.80 -2.91
C MET A 173 -3.97 -12.08 -3.29
N ASP A 174 -3.21 -12.03 -4.39
CA ASP A 174 -2.31 -13.11 -4.82
C ASP A 174 -1.30 -13.46 -3.71
N LYS A 175 -1.44 -14.67 -3.17
CA LYS A 175 -0.65 -15.12 -2.00
C LYS A 175 0.82 -15.35 -2.34
N ASP A 176 1.14 -15.72 -3.60
CA ASP A 176 2.54 -15.92 -4.02
C ASP A 176 3.29 -14.59 -4.05
N ILE A 177 2.65 -13.55 -4.58
CA ILE A 177 3.22 -12.20 -4.60
C ILE A 177 3.39 -11.67 -3.18
N LEU A 178 2.37 -11.81 -2.34
CA LEU A 178 2.42 -11.36 -0.95
C LEU A 178 3.53 -12.07 -0.18
N ARG A 179 3.64 -13.40 -0.31
CA ARG A 179 4.70 -14.19 0.33
C ARG A 179 6.10 -13.76 -0.11
N LYS A 180 6.27 -13.45 -1.40
CA LYS A 180 7.55 -12.95 -1.92
C LYS A 180 7.94 -11.62 -1.30
N TRP A 181 7.01 -10.68 -1.13
CA TRP A 181 7.29 -9.40 -0.47
C TRP A 181 7.64 -9.57 1.00
N LEU A 182 6.88 -10.40 1.73
CA LEU A 182 7.15 -10.66 3.15
C LEU A 182 8.51 -11.33 3.39
N LYS A 183 9.02 -12.06 2.38
CA LYS A 183 10.32 -12.76 2.44
C LYS A 183 11.48 -11.99 1.80
N SER A 184 11.27 -10.78 1.25
CA SER A 184 12.31 -10.08 0.50
C SER A 184 13.53 -9.65 1.32
N GLY A 185 13.37 -9.44 2.62
CA GLY A 185 14.42 -8.99 3.50
C GLY A 185 14.93 -7.57 3.20
N TYR A 186 16.07 -7.20 3.77
CA TYR A 186 16.74 -5.91 3.55
C TYR A 186 18.27 -6.04 3.64
N VAL A 187 18.99 -5.09 3.06
CA VAL A 187 20.44 -4.89 3.10
C VAL A 187 20.76 -3.43 3.36
#